data_cde81d823f604c2ff38a00f3334f4340
#
_entry.id   cde81d823f604c2ff38a00f3334f4340
#
_cell.length_a   1.000
_cell.length_b   1.000
_cell.length_c   1.000
_cell.angle_alpha   90.00
_cell.angle_beta   90.00
_cell.angle_gamma   90.00
#
_symmetry.space_group_name_H-M   'P 1'
#
loop_
_entity.id
_entity.type
_entity.pdbx_description
1 polymer ?
#
loop_
_entity_poly.entity_id
_entity_poly.type
_entity_poly.pdbx_seq_one_letter_code
_entity_poly.pdbx_strand_id
1 'polypeptide(L)'
;VPPEPLLEATDVAKTYADGTAALAGVTLAVQPGETVALVGESGSGKTTLLRTFNRMIEPSAGTVRIEGKPVTDLDPIALRRRTGYVPQDGGLIPHWRVERNVELVPRLLGWDRDRRKERTREMLELVGLSAAQASRYPAELSGGQRQRVAFARALAADPPLILLDEPFGALDALTRLELHRQFLELKSHLGKTAVLVTHDLGEAFRLADRIGVMRAGRLLQLGPPAELADRPADPYVSALLALRRG
;
A
#
# COMPACT_ATOMS: atom_id res chain seq x y z
N VAL A 1 12.88 -24.89 -4.46
CA VAL A 1 13.06 -23.88 -3.42
C VAL A 1 12.02 -22.81 -3.68
N PRO A 2 11.17 -22.43 -2.71
CA PRO A 2 10.25 -21.32 -2.92
C PRO A 2 11.04 -20.05 -3.29
N PRO A 3 10.48 -19.18 -4.12
CA PRO A 3 11.15 -17.91 -4.49
C PRO A 3 11.43 -17.09 -3.24
N GLU A 4 12.54 -16.37 -3.26
CA GLU A 4 12.89 -15.45 -2.17
C GLU A 4 11.83 -14.33 -2.08
N PRO A 5 11.29 -14.03 -0.89
CA PRO A 5 10.26 -13.00 -0.75
C PRO A 5 10.81 -11.62 -1.12
N LEU A 6 9.98 -10.79 -1.76
CA LEU A 6 10.34 -9.40 -2.03
C LEU A 6 10.41 -8.57 -0.75
N LEU A 7 9.47 -8.82 0.17
CA LEU A 7 9.36 -8.16 1.46
C LEU A 7 9.23 -9.21 2.55
N GLU A 8 10.03 -9.09 3.60
CA GLU A 8 9.99 -9.95 4.78
C GLU A 8 10.01 -9.09 6.05
N ALA A 9 9.15 -9.42 6.99
CA ALA A 9 9.13 -8.90 8.35
C ALA A 9 9.28 -10.07 9.31
N THR A 10 10.25 -10.02 10.21
CA THR A 10 10.55 -11.08 11.18
C THR A 10 10.54 -10.51 12.57
N ASP A 11 9.59 -10.95 13.40
CA ASP A 11 9.40 -10.55 14.80
C ASP A 11 9.37 -9.02 15.02
N VAL A 12 8.76 -8.30 14.08
CA VAL A 12 8.73 -6.84 14.08
C VAL A 12 7.87 -6.34 15.24
N ALA A 13 8.49 -5.60 16.15
CA ALA A 13 7.84 -4.95 17.27
C ALA A 13 8.05 -3.43 17.22
N LYS A 14 7.06 -2.67 17.71
CA LYS A 14 7.14 -1.21 17.85
C LYS A 14 6.48 -0.75 19.14
N THR A 15 7.27 -0.12 19.97
CA THR A 15 6.79 0.64 21.14
C THR A 15 7.16 2.11 20.94
N TYR A 16 6.19 2.99 21.10
CA TYR A 16 6.40 4.44 21.04
C TYR A 16 6.94 5.00 22.36
N ALA A 17 7.41 6.23 22.35
CA ALA A 17 8.01 6.89 23.52
C ALA A 17 7.04 7.05 24.72
N ASP A 18 5.73 7.08 24.44
CA ASP A 18 4.67 7.12 25.45
C ASP A 18 4.34 5.74 26.05
N GLY A 19 5.09 4.70 25.68
CA GLY A 19 4.88 3.32 26.15
C GLY A 19 3.85 2.53 25.32
N THR A 20 3.20 3.12 24.33
CA THR A 20 2.21 2.43 23.48
C THR A 20 2.87 1.35 22.63
N ALA A 21 2.54 0.08 22.86
CA ALA A 21 2.98 -1.05 22.04
C ALA A 21 2.08 -1.17 20.80
N ALA A 22 2.55 -0.67 19.65
CA ALA A 22 1.80 -0.69 18.40
C ALA A 22 1.99 -1.98 17.61
N LEU A 23 3.15 -2.66 17.75
CA LEU A 23 3.43 -3.97 17.16
C LEU A 23 4.09 -4.87 18.19
N ALA A 24 3.72 -6.15 18.20
CA ALA A 24 4.12 -7.14 19.20
C ALA A 24 4.60 -8.45 18.54
N GLY A 25 5.70 -8.38 17.77
CA GLY A 25 6.31 -9.54 17.12
C GLY A 25 5.56 -10.00 15.87
N VAL A 26 5.41 -9.12 14.88
CA VAL A 26 4.75 -9.46 13.61
C VAL A 26 5.75 -10.12 12.66
N THR A 27 5.39 -11.31 12.14
CA THR A 27 6.16 -12.03 11.13
C THR A 27 5.28 -12.29 9.90
N LEU A 28 5.74 -11.84 8.73
CA LEU A 28 5.12 -12.12 7.43
C LEU A 28 6.14 -12.02 6.31
N ALA A 29 5.84 -12.68 5.19
CA ALA A 29 6.59 -12.56 3.95
C ALA A 29 5.62 -12.30 2.79
N VAL A 30 6.04 -11.45 1.83
CA VAL A 30 5.28 -11.12 0.61
C VAL A 30 6.11 -11.52 -0.59
N GLN A 31 5.54 -12.35 -1.47
CA GLN A 31 6.22 -12.86 -2.65
C GLN A 31 6.23 -11.82 -3.78
N PRO A 32 7.18 -11.89 -4.73
CA PRO A 32 7.13 -11.05 -5.92
C PRO A 32 5.79 -11.20 -6.67
N GLY A 33 5.17 -10.08 -7.02
CA GLY A 33 3.87 -10.04 -7.71
C GLY A 33 2.65 -10.29 -6.82
N GLU A 34 2.85 -10.61 -5.54
CA GLU A 34 1.77 -10.86 -4.60
C GLU A 34 1.17 -9.55 -4.05
N THR A 35 -0.14 -9.56 -3.84
CA THR A 35 -0.84 -8.54 -3.06
C THR A 35 -1.28 -9.12 -1.73
N VAL A 36 -0.78 -8.57 -0.63
CA VAL A 36 -1.20 -8.90 0.74
C VAL A 36 -2.04 -7.76 1.30
N ALA A 37 -3.26 -8.06 1.75
CA ALA A 37 -4.08 -7.10 2.49
C ALA A 37 -3.91 -7.31 4.00
N LEU A 38 -3.77 -6.24 4.76
CA LEU A 38 -3.78 -6.22 6.21
C LEU A 38 -5.12 -5.63 6.68
N VAL A 39 -5.90 -6.42 7.41
CA VAL A 39 -7.22 -6.03 7.94
C VAL A 39 -7.27 -6.13 9.47
N GLY A 40 -8.21 -5.45 10.08
CA GLY A 40 -8.42 -5.43 11.53
C GLY A 40 -8.97 -4.09 12.00
N GLU A 41 -9.33 -4.01 13.28
CA GLU A 41 -9.87 -2.79 13.90
C GLU A 41 -8.90 -1.60 13.84
N SER A 42 -9.43 -0.40 14.03
CA SER A 42 -8.59 0.81 14.18
C SER A 42 -7.65 0.63 15.38
N GLY A 43 -6.39 1.08 15.24
CA GLY A 43 -5.38 0.89 16.28
C GLY A 43 -4.74 -0.49 16.35
N SER A 44 -5.12 -1.46 15.49
CA SER A 44 -4.50 -2.81 15.51
C SER A 44 -3.04 -2.87 15.02
N GLY A 45 -2.44 -1.76 14.56
CA GLY A 45 -1.04 -1.67 14.16
C GLY A 45 -0.77 -1.76 12.66
N LYS A 46 -1.79 -1.90 11.80
CA LYS A 46 -1.64 -2.05 10.33
C LYS A 46 -0.81 -0.96 9.67
N THR A 47 -1.18 0.29 9.86
CA THR A 47 -0.46 1.46 9.32
C THR A 47 0.95 1.57 9.91
N THR A 48 1.13 1.24 11.20
CA THR A 48 2.47 1.20 11.82
C THR A 48 3.34 0.15 11.13
N LEU A 49 2.84 -1.07 10.93
CA LEU A 49 3.55 -2.13 10.21
C LEU A 49 3.89 -1.71 8.78
N LEU A 50 2.90 -1.20 8.03
CA LEU A 50 3.11 -0.72 6.66
C LEU A 50 4.25 0.30 6.56
N ARG A 51 4.29 1.25 7.52
CA ARG A 51 5.30 2.31 7.56
C ARG A 51 6.69 1.83 8.01
N THR A 52 6.81 0.64 8.59
CA THR A 52 8.14 0.05 8.84
C THR A 52 8.79 -0.42 7.53
N PHE A 53 8.01 -0.81 6.53
CA PHE A 53 8.53 -1.35 5.27
C PHE A 53 9.29 -0.30 4.44
N ASN A 54 8.96 0.98 4.58
CA ASN A 54 9.67 2.08 3.90
C ASN A 54 10.49 2.97 4.87
N ARG A 55 10.72 2.49 6.10
CA ARG A 55 11.44 3.23 7.16
C ARG A 55 10.85 4.60 7.48
N MET A 56 9.54 4.82 7.27
CA MET A 56 8.85 5.98 7.86
C MET A 56 8.74 5.83 9.38
N ILE A 57 8.66 4.59 9.86
CA ILE A 57 8.73 4.22 11.27
C ILE A 57 9.82 3.16 11.39
N GLU A 58 10.75 3.33 12.33
CA GLU A 58 11.73 2.30 12.65
C GLU A 58 11.15 1.36 13.70
N PRO A 59 11.25 0.03 13.51
CA PRO A 59 10.86 -0.94 14.51
C PRO A 59 11.73 -0.79 15.78
N SER A 60 11.17 -1.14 16.93
CA SER A 60 11.90 -1.20 18.21
C SER A 60 12.66 -2.52 18.38
N ALA A 61 12.19 -3.59 17.71
CA ALA A 61 12.82 -4.91 17.63
C ALA A 61 12.37 -5.64 16.36
N GLY A 62 13.06 -6.72 16.03
CA GLY A 62 12.83 -7.49 14.80
C GLY A 62 13.50 -6.87 13.59
N THR A 63 13.25 -7.45 12.42
CA THR A 63 13.92 -7.05 11.17
C THR A 63 12.91 -6.99 10.03
N VAL A 64 13.03 -5.94 9.21
CA VAL A 64 12.34 -5.84 7.90
C VAL A 64 13.40 -5.96 6.81
N ARG A 65 13.14 -6.79 5.78
CA ARG A 65 14.01 -6.97 4.62
C ARG A 65 13.24 -6.68 3.34
N ILE A 66 13.90 -6.07 2.38
CA ILE A 66 13.41 -5.93 1.01
C ILE A 66 14.50 -6.48 0.08
N GLU A 67 14.11 -7.39 -0.83
CA GLU A 67 15.05 -8.09 -1.71
C GLU A 67 16.22 -8.70 -0.90
N GLY A 68 15.91 -9.36 0.23
CA GLY A 68 16.87 -9.98 1.14
C GLY A 68 17.71 -9.02 2.00
N LYS A 69 17.67 -7.71 1.75
CA LYS A 69 18.49 -6.71 2.48
C LYS A 69 17.71 -6.08 3.64
N PRO A 70 18.27 -6.02 4.86
CA PRO A 70 17.65 -5.27 5.95
C PRO A 70 17.41 -3.81 5.54
N VAL A 71 16.21 -3.30 5.78
CA VAL A 71 15.88 -1.90 5.45
C VAL A 71 16.73 -0.89 6.26
N THR A 72 17.25 -1.30 7.41
CA THR A 72 18.16 -0.51 8.24
C THR A 72 19.50 -0.25 7.57
N ASP A 73 19.94 -1.13 6.69
CA ASP A 73 21.22 -1.04 5.97
C ASP A 73 21.10 -0.20 4.69
N LEU A 74 19.86 0.14 4.29
CA LEU A 74 19.59 0.93 3.10
C LEU A 74 19.51 2.44 3.46
N ASP A 75 19.94 3.29 2.55
CA ASP A 75 19.66 4.72 2.65
C ASP A 75 18.13 4.95 2.63
N PRO A 76 17.54 5.60 3.65
CA PRO A 76 16.09 5.73 3.77
C PRO A 76 15.48 6.57 2.63
N ILE A 77 16.25 7.50 2.04
CA ILE A 77 15.77 8.32 0.93
C ILE A 77 15.72 7.46 -0.34
N ALA A 78 16.78 6.69 -0.61
CA ALA A 78 16.84 5.77 -1.74
C ALA A 78 15.75 4.69 -1.64
N LEU A 79 15.54 4.10 -0.45
CA LEU A 79 14.48 3.13 -0.19
C LEU A 79 13.09 3.72 -0.51
N ARG A 80 12.76 4.91 -0.01
CA ARG A 80 11.46 5.56 -0.23
C ARG A 80 11.24 5.94 -1.70
N ARG A 81 12.30 6.30 -2.44
CA ARG A 81 12.21 6.57 -3.89
C ARG A 81 11.97 5.32 -4.73
N ARG A 82 12.35 4.13 -4.21
CA ARG A 82 12.12 2.82 -4.85
C ARG A 82 10.83 2.15 -4.38
N THR A 83 10.12 2.72 -3.42
CA THR A 83 8.87 2.19 -2.88
C THR A 83 7.72 3.12 -3.23
N GLY A 84 6.71 2.62 -3.93
CA GLY A 84 5.48 3.36 -4.16
C GLY A 84 4.69 3.48 -2.85
N TYR A 85 4.23 4.67 -2.49
CA TYR A 85 3.43 4.87 -1.28
C TYR A 85 2.21 5.74 -1.55
N VAL A 86 1.04 5.21 -1.22
CA VAL A 86 -0.23 5.92 -1.27
C VAL A 86 -0.76 6.06 0.16
N PRO A 87 -0.65 7.23 0.77
CA PRO A 87 -1.20 7.49 2.10
C PRO A 87 -2.73 7.63 2.06
N GLN A 88 -3.38 7.51 3.21
CA GLN A 88 -4.83 7.52 3.38
C GLN A 88 -5.52 8.76 2.79
N ASP A 89 -4.90 9.92 2.90
CA ASP A 89 -5.40 11.22 2.37
C ASP A 89 -4.92 11.52 0.94
N GLY A 90 -4.26 10.54 0.28
CA GLY A 90 -3.61 10.70 -1.02
C GLY A 90 -2.30 11.50 -0.97
N GLY A 91 -2.07 12.35 0.02
CA GLY A 91 -0.83 13.09 0.29
C GLY A 91 -0.33 13.94 -0.88
N LEU A 92 -1.21 14.49 -1.71
CA LEU A 92 -0.82 15.36 -2.82
C LEU A 92 -0.32 16.72 -2.30
N ILE A 93 0.69 17.26 -2.96
CA ILE A 93 1.21 18.59 -2.66
C ILE A 93 0.20 19.61 -3.21
N PRO A 94 -0.51 20.37 -2.34
CA PRO A 94 -1.71 21.11 -2.73
C PRO A 94 -1.45 22.29 -3.69
N HIS A 95 -0.27 22.91 -3.61
CA HIS A 95 0.15 24.02 -4.45
C HIS A 95 0.91 23.57 -5.72
N TRP A 96 0.94 22.27 -6.00
CA TRP A 96 1.50 21.71 -7.23
C TRP A 96 0.39 21.18 -8.13
N ARG A 97 0.55 21.38 -9.42
CA ARG A 97 -0.33 20.77 -10.42
C ARG A 97 -0.22 19.25 -10.37
N VAL A 98 -1.22 18.57 -10.91
CA VAL A 98 -1.29 17.10 -11.01
C VAL A 98 -0.04 16.54 -11.67
N GLU A 99 0.37 17.05 -12.84
CA GLU A 99 1.58 16.63 -13.54
C GLU A 99 2.81 16.68 -12.63
N ARG A 100 2.98 17.77 -11.89
CA ARG A 100 4.13 17.95 -10.99
C ARG A 100 4.08 17.01 -9.77
N ASN A 101 2.87 16.68 -9.29
CA ASN A 101 2.69 15.68 -8.24
C ASN A 101 3.12 14.29 -8.74
N VAL A 102 2.73 13.89 -9.95
CA VAL A 102 3.10 12.61 -10.55
C VAL A 102 4.60 12.55 -10.84
N GLU A 103 5.20 13.63 -11.35
CA GLU A 103 6.63 13.73 -11.65
C GLU A 103 7.55 13.72 -10.39
N LEU A 104 7.00 13.80 -9.18
CA LEU A 104 7.80 14.01 -7.97
C LEU A 104 8.97 13.03 -7.85
N VAL A 105 8.69 11.73 -7.84
CA VAL A 105 9.74 10.71 -7.66
C VAL A 105 10.66 10.60 -8.89
N PRO A 106 10.16 10.52 -10.14
CA PRO A 106 11.00 10.59 -11.32
C PRO A 106 11.97 11.79 -11.35
N ARG A 107 11.50 12.96 -10.89
CA ARG A 107 12.34 14.16 -10.79
C ARG A 107 13.42 14.01 -9.72
N LEU A 108 13.10 13.44 -8.56
CA LEU A 108 14.10 13.17 -7.51
C LEU A 108 15.12 12.11 -7.91
N LEU A 109 14.78 11.25 -8.87
CA LEU A 109 15.65 10.26 -9.50
C LEU A 109 16.50 10.84 -10.66
N GLY A 110 16.35 12.13 -10.98
CA GLY A 110 17.13 12.80 -12.02
C GLY A 110 16.69 12.49 -13.45
N TRP A 111 15.47 11.99 -13.65
CA TRP A 111 14.97 11.74 -15.01
C TRP A 111 14.88 13.06 -15.79
N ASP A 112 15.23 13.03 -17.08
CA ASP A 112 15.10 14.18 -17.96
C ASP A 112 13.63 14.61 -18.13
N ARG A 113 13.44 15.82 -18.67
CA ARG A 113 12.10 16.45 -18.76
C ARG A 113 11.16 15.67 -19.68
N ASP A 114 11.65 15.17 -20.79
CA ASP A 114 10.79 14.54 -21.80
C ASP A 114 10.34 13.16 -21.33
N ARG A 115 11.25 12.37 -20.74
CA ARG A 115 10.91 11.11 -20.07
C ARG A 115 9.89 11.29 -18.95
N ARG A 116 10.02 12.34 -18.12
CA ARG A 116 9.03 12.61 -17.06
C ARG A 116 7.66 12.94 -17.61
N LYS A 117 7.58 13.78 -18.66
CA LYS A 117 6.32 14.13 -19.30
C LYS A 117 5.62 12.92 -19.91
N GLU A 118 6.37 12.10 -20.64
CA GLU A 118 5.84 10.87 -21.23
C GLU A 118 5.34 9.92 -20.14
N ARG A 119 6.14 9.70 -19.10
CA ARG A 119 5.73 8.85 -17.98
C ARG A 119 4.51 9.38 -17.23
N THR A 120 4.40 10.69 -17.08
CA THR A 120 3.22 11.32 -16.47
C THR A 120 1.98 11.08 -17.30
N ARG A 121 2.07 11.22 -18.63
CA ARG A 121 0.96 10.92 -19.53
C ARG A 121 0.51 9.46 -19.42
N GLU A 122 1.45 8.52 -19.48
CA GLU A 122 1.18 7.09 -19.30
C GLU A 122 0.48 6.80 -17.96
N MET A 123 0.97 7.38 -16.88
CA MET A 123 0.42 7.14 -15.54
C MET A 123 -0.97 7.75 -15.36
N LEU A 124 -1.23 8.92 -15.94
CA LEU A 124 -2.58 9.52 -15.92
C LEU A 124 -3.58 8.69 -16.75
N GLU A 125 -3.18 8.25 -17.93
CA GLU A 125 -3.97 7.34 -18.76
C GLU A 125 -4.30 6.04 -18.03
N LEU A 126 -3.28 5.44 -17.40
CA LEU A 126 -3.38 4.19 -16.64
C LEU A 126 -4.42 4.26 -15.51
N VAL A 127 -4.53 5.42 -14.84
CA VAL A 127 -5.53 5.64 -13.78
C VAL A 127 -6.82 6.29 -14.29
N GLY A 128 -7.04 6.34 -15.61
CA GLY A 128 -8.27 6.86 -16.24
C GLY A 128 -8.45 8.38 -16.06
N LEU A 129 -7.36 9.14 -16.02
CA LEU A 129 -7.38 10.60 -16.00
C LEU A 129 -6.98 11.18 -17.36
N SER A 130 -7.73 12.18 -17.84
CA SER A 130 -7.43 12.82 -19.11
C SER A 130 -6.23 13.78 -19.01
N ALA A 131 -5.57 14.03 -20.14
CA ALA A 131 -4.46 14.99 -20.23
C ALA A 131 -4.87 16.41 -19.76
N ALA A 132 -6.13 16.81 -19.90
CA ALA A 132 -6.63 18.09 -19.41
C ALA A 132 -6.57 18.24 -17.89
N GLN A 133 -6.54 17.13 -17.15
CA GLN A 133 -6.43 17.13 -15.69
C GLN A 133 -4.99 17.33 -15.20
N ALA A 134 -3.99 17.12 -16.06
CA ALA A 134 -2.57 17.26 -15.72
C ALA A 134 -2.22 18.70 -15.23
N SER A 135 -2.86 19.71 -15.80
CA SER A 135 -2.65 21.13 -15.44
C SER A 135 -3.43 21.62 -14.23
N ARG A 136 -4.37 20.82 -13.69
CA ARG A 136 -5.20 21.19 -12.54
C ARG A 136 -4.42 21.08 -11.23
N TYR A 137 -4.92 21.78 -10.21
CA TYR A 137 -4.47 21.63 -8.83
C TYR A 137 -5.32 20.59 -8.08
N PRO A 138 -4.81 19.97 -7.01
CA PRO A 138 -5.57 19.00 -6.21
C PRO A 138 -6.92 19.52 -5.71
N ALA A 139 -7.02 20.83 -5.40
CA ALA A 139 -8.28 21.45 -4.96
C ALA A 139 -9.38 21.46 -6.03
N GLU A 140 -9.01 21.35 -7.32
CA GLU A 140 -9.94 21.35 -8.47
C GLU A 140 -10.40 19.94 -8.84
N LEU A 141 -9.99 18.92 -8.08
CA LEU A 141 -10.28 17.51 -8.33
C LEU A 141 -11.30 16.97 -7.33
N SER A 142 -12.11 16.00 -7.77
CA SER A 142 -12.91 15.18 -6.85
C SER A 142 -12.02 14.33 -5.95
N GLY A 143 -12.57 13.77 -4.86
CA GLY A 143 -11.84 12.85 -3.97
C GLY A 143 -11.25 11.67 -4.73
N GLY A 144 -12.06 11.03 -5.60
CA GLY A 144 -11.61 9.92 -6.44
C GLY A 144 -10.51 10.30 -7.43
N GLN A 145 -10.62 11.48 -8.03
CA GLN A 145 -9.56 11.98 -8.93
C GLN A 145 -8.26 12.24 -8.19
N ARG A 146 -8.31 12.82 -6.98
CA ARG A 146 -7.10 12.97 -6.13
C ARG A 146 -6.47 11.62 -5.82
N GLN A 147 -7.27 10.62 -5.48
CA GLN A 147 -6.78 9.29 -5.19
C GLN A 147 -6.11 8.64 -6.41
N ARG A 148 -6.70 8.77 -7.61
CA ARG A 148 -6.09 8.32 -8.88
C ARG A 148 -4.74 9.01 -9.14
N VAL A 149 -4.61 10.31 -8.86
CA VAL A 149 -3.33 11.02 -8.96
C VAL A 149 -2.31 10.47 -7.95
N ALA A 150 -2.73 10.13 -6.73
CA ALA A 150 -1.84 9.53 -5.73
C ALA A 150 -1.33 8.15 -6.18
N PHE A 151 -2.19 7.33 -6.81
CA PHE A 151 -1.77 6.07 -7.45
C PHE A 151 -0.78 6.32 -8.61
N ALA A 152 -1.10 7.25 -9.52
CA ALA A 152 -0.23 7.62 -10.63
C ALA A 152 1.16 8.04 -10.14
N ARG A 153 1.22 8.87 -9.09
CA ARG A 153 2.47 9.30 -8.45
C ARG A 153 3.25 8.12 -7.85
N ALA A 154 2.57 7.22 -7.15
CA ALA A 154 3.20 6.07 -6.53
C ALA A 154 3.84 5.11 -7.56
N LEU A 155 3.23 5.00 -8.75
CA LEU A 155 3.68 4.14 -9.84
C LEU A 155 4.67 4.81 -10.80
N ALA A 156 4.80 6.13 -10.76
CA ALA A 156 5.55 6.88 -11.76
C ALA A 156 7.03 6.47 -11.90
N ALA A 157 7.67 6.10 -10.80
CA ALA A 157 9.06 5.63 -10.77
C ALA A 157 9.23 4.12 -11.02
N ASP A 158 8.15 3.42 -11.39
CA ASP A 158 8.12 1.97 -11.62
C ASP A 158 8.63 1.13 -10.42
N PRO A 159 8.12 1.34 -9.20
CA PRO A 159 8.62 0.65 -8.02
C PRO A 159 8.30 -0.85 -8.05
N PRO A 160 9.17 -1.72 -7.48
CA PRO A 160 8.87 -3.15 -7.31
C PRO A 160 7.83 -3.42 -6.22
N LEU A 161 7.75 -2.54 -5.20
CA LEU A 161 6.85 -2.63 -4.05
C LEU A 161 5.95 -1.40 -3.96
N ILE A 162 4.66 -1.63 -3.74
CA ILE A 162 3.65 -0.58 -3.54
C ILE A 162 3.00 -0.77 -2.17
N LEU A 163 2.99 0.27 -1.37
CA LEU A 163 2.38 0.32 -0.05
C LEU A 163 1.14 1.22 -0.10
N LEU A 164 0.00 0.72 0.31
CA LEU A 164 -1.30 1.37 0.21
C LEU A 164 -1.94 1.45 1.59
N ASP A 165 -2.11 2.67 2.12
CA ASP A 165 -2.68 2.93 3.44
C ASP A 165 -4.12 3.44 3.29
N GLU A 166 -5.11 2.56 3.44
CA GLU A 166 -6.55 2.85 3.27
C GLU A 166 -6.92 3.61 1.98
N PRO A 167 -6.42 3.17 0.81
CA PRO A 167 -6.45 3.99 -0.41
C PRO A 167 -7.85 4.22 -0.97
N PHE A 168 -8.87 3.50 -0.49
CA PHE A 168 -10.25 3.58 -1.03
C PHE A 168 -11.26 4.09 -0.01
N GLY A 169 -10.86 4.36 1.24
CA GLY A 169 -11.75 4.64 2.37
C GLY A 169 -12.62 5.90 2.20
N ALA A 170 -12.12 6.95 1.55
CA ALA A 170 -12.79 8.23 1.38
C ALA A 170 -13.61 8.36 0.08
N LEU A 171 -13.88 7.24 -0.62
CA LEU A 171 -14.52 7.24 -1.94
C LEU A 171 -16.00 6.80 -1.87
N ASP A 172 -16.82 7.38 -2.74
CA ASP A 172 -18.17 6.85 -2.99
C ASP A 172 -18.10 5.45 -3.62
N ALA A 173 -19.19 4.70 -3.53
CA ALA A 173 -19.24 3.29 -3.91
C ALA A 173 -18.89 3.04 -5.38
N LEU A 174 -19.34 3.88 -6.31
CA LEU A 174 -19.08 3.70 -7.75
C LEU A 174 -17.61 3.99 -8.08
N THR A 175 -17.08 5.09 -7.58
CA THR A 175 -15.66 5.45 -7.75
C THR A 175 -14.75 4.40 -7.15
N ARG A 176 -15.11 3.84 -5.98
CA ARG A 176 -14.38 2.74 -5.33
C ARG A 176 -14.34 1.49 -6.19
N LEU A 177 -15.48 1.04 -6.73
CA LEU A 177 -15.54 -0.13 -7.60
C LEU A 177 -14.69 0.04 -8.86
N GLU A 178 -14.70 1.22 -9.45
CA GLU A 178 -13.90 1.51 -10.63
C GLU A 178 -12.40 1.48 -10.32
N LEU A 179 -11.98 2.07 -9.19
CA LEU A 179 -10.58 2.01 -8.75
C LEU A 179 -10.13 0.60 -8.38
N HIS A 180 -11.00 -0.21 -7.78
CA HIS A 180 -10.72 -1.64 -7.56
C HIS A 180 -10.44 -2.37 -8.89
N ARG A 181 -11.27 -2.14 -9.90
CA ARG A 181 -11.08 -2.73 -11.23
C ARG A 181 -9.73 -2.30 -11.83
N GLN A 182 -9.44 -1.01 -11.80
CA GLN A 182 -8.16 -0.47 -12.27
C GLN A 182 -6.96 -1.03 -11.50
N PHE A 183 -7.07 -1.18 -10.19
CA PHE A 183 -6.03 -1.81 -9.39
C PHE A 183 -5.78 -3.27 -9.80
N LEU A 184 -6.84 -4.06 -10.03
CA LEU A 184 -6.72 -5.44 -10.51
C LEU A 184 -6.10 -5.52 -11.91
N GLU A 185 -6.48 -4.63 -12.81
CA GLU A 185 -5.86 -4.51 -14.14
C GLU A 185 -4.38 -4.16 -14.03
N LEU A 186 -4.02 -3.19 -13.18
CA LEU A 186 -2.64 -2.83 -12.86
C LEU A 186 -1.84 -4.01 -12.33
N LYS A 187 -2.40 -4.73 -11.36
CA LYS A 187 -1.79 -5.92 -10.76
C LYS A 187 -1.49 -6.97 -11.83
N SER A 188 -2.46 -7.28 -12.70
CA SER A 188 -2.31 -8.30 -13.73
C SER A 188 -1.29 -7.92 -14.82
N HIS A 189 -1.24 -6.64 -15.21
CA HIS A 189 -0.35 -6.17 -16.28
C HIS A 189 1.07 -5.88 -15.84
N LEU A 190 1.24 -5.34 -14.63
CA LEU A 190 2.55 -4.88 -14.16
C LEU A 190 3.26 -5.88 -13.24
N GLY A 191 2.58 -6.92 -12.77
CA GLY A 191 3.17 -7.91 -11.86
C GLY A 191 3.76 -7.31 -10.58
N LYS A 192 3.22 -6.16 -10.11
CA LYS A 192 3.76 -5.45 -8.95
C LYS A 192 3.37 -6.12 -7.65
N THR A 193 4.30 -6.10 -6.70
CA THR A 193 4.03 -6.54 -5.32
C THR A 193 3.37 -5.40 -4.55
N ALA A 194 2.33 -5.71 -3.79
CA ALA A 194 1.60 -4.70 -3.03
C ALA A 194 1.28 -5.15 -1.59
N VAL A 195 1.33 -4.21 -0.65
CA VAL A 195 0.75 -4.37 0.68
C VAL A 195 -0.34 -3.32 0.84
N LEU A 196 -1.56 -3.78 1.08
CA LEU A 196 -2.76 -2.96 1.22
C LEU A 196 -3.25 -2.99 2.67
N VAL A 197 -3.36 -1.85 3.31
CA VAL A 197 -4.07 -1.69 4.58
C VAL A 197 -5.49 -1.25 4.28
N THR A 198 -6.46 -1.97 4.82
CA THR A 198 -7.89 -1.58 4.74
C THR A 198 -8.66 -2.07 5.96
N HIS A 199 -9.74 -1.38 6.30
CA HIS A 199 -10.73 -1.86 7.27
C HIS A 199 -11.92 -2.56 6.58
N ASP A 200 -11.99 -2.51 5.24
CA ASP A 200 -13.04 -3.14 4.44
C ASP A 200 -12.62 -4.56 4.02
N LEU A 201 -13.30 -5.57 4.59
CA LEU A 201 -13.07 -6.97 4.24
C LEU A 201 -13.43 -7.29 2.78
N GLY A 202 -14.44 -6.61 2.24
CA GLY A 202 -14.84 -6.78 0.83
C GLY A 202 -13.71 -6.38 -0.11
N GLU A 203 -12.98 -5.29 0.20
CA GLU A 203 -11.78 -4.87 -0.52
C GLU A 203 -10.69 -5.92 -0.43
N ALA A 204 -10.35 -6.37 0.79
CA ALA A 204 -9.31 -7.36 1.01
C ALA A 204 -9.59 -8.66 0.24
N PHE A 205 -10.81 -9.18 0.32
CA PHE A 205 -11.21 -10.40 -0.39
C PHE A 205 -11.22 -10.27 -1.92
N ARG A 206 -11.44 -9.07 -2.44
CA ARG A 206 -11.48 -8.79 -3.88
C ARG A 206 -10.10 -8.58 -4.47
N LEU A 207 -9.20 -7.91 -3.73
CA LEU A 207 -7.96 -7.37 -4.27
C LEU A 207 -6.72 -8.19 -3.92
N ALA A 208 -6.74 -8.91 -2.78
CA ALA A 208 -5.56 -9.56 -2.25
C ALA A 208 -5.47 -11.06 -2.59
N ASP A 209 -4.24 -11.54 -2.75
CA ASP A 209 -3.93 -12.96 -2.86
C ASP A 209 -3.92 -13.63 -1.49
N ARG A 210 -3.45 -12.88 -0.46
CA ARG A 210 -3.50 -13.30 0.94
C ARG A 210 -3.97 -12.14 1.82
N ILE A 211 -4.66 -12.50 2.89
CA ILE A 211 -5.18 -11.54 3.86
C ILE A 211 -4.54 -11.84 5.22
N GLY A 212 -3.94 -10.81 5.82
CA GLY A 212 -3.44 -10.82 7.19
C GLY A 212 -4.42 -10.12 8.14
N VAL A 213 -4.91 -10.84 9.14
CA VAL A 213 -5.79 -10.28 10.17
C VAL A 213 -4.95 -9.83 11.35
N MET A 214 -5.00 -8.54 11.65
CA MET A 214 -4.26 -7.92 12.75
C MET A 214 -5.17 -7.51 13.90
N ARG A 215 -4.70 -7.77 15.14
CA ARG A 215 -5.35 -7.31 16.37
C ARG A 215 -4.29 -7.00 17.44
N ALA A 216 -4.43 -5.88 18.13
CA ALA A 216 -3.56 -5.48 19.24
C ALA A 216 -2.05 -5.63 18.93
N GLY A 217 -1.63 -5.19 17.73
CA GLY A 217 -0.23 -5.24 17.30
C GLY A 217 0.26 -6.62 16.84
N ARG A 218 -0.59 -7.63 16.79
CA ARG A 218 -0.24 -9.02 16.39
C ARG A 218 -0.91 -9.40 15.08
N LEU A 219 -0.24 -10.23 14.30
CA LEU A 219 -0.80 -10.92 13.14
C LEU A 219 -1.40 -12.25 13.61
N LEU A 220 -2.73 -12.36 13.63
CA LEU A 220 -3.43 -13.55 14.12
C LEU A 220 -3.49 -14.66 13.08
N GLN A 221 -3.69 -14.29 11.82
CA GLN A 221 -3.74 -15.23 10.70
C GLN A 221 -3.31 -14.53 9.42
N LEU A 222 -2.61 -15.27 8.54
CA LEU A 222 -2.25 -14.82 7.20
C LEU A 222 -2.45 -15.99 6.24
N GLY A 223 -3.32 -15.84 5.25
CA GLY A 223 -3.59 -16.89 4.28
C GLY A 223 -4.45 -16.44 3.12
N PRO A 224 -4.69 -17.29 2.12
CA PRO A 224 -5.62 -17.01 1.03
C PRO A 224 -7.03 -16.69 1.55
N PRO A 225 -7.82 -15.85 0.85
CA PRO A 225 -9.18 -15.50 1.25
C PRO A 225 -10.08 -16.71 1.56
N ALA A 226 -9.98 -17.78 0.76
CA ALA A 226 -10.75 -19.01 0.96
C ALA A 226 -10.38 -19.69 2.29
N GLU A 227 -9.10 -19.79 2.61
CA GLU A 227 -8.63 -20.40 3.85
C GLU A 227 -9.13 -19.64 5.09
N LEU A 228 -9.07 -18.31 5.05
CA LEU A 228 -9.60 -17.50 6.14
C LEU A 228 -11.10 -17.71 6.33
N ALA A 229 -11.85 -17.84 5.23
CA ALA A 229 -13.31 -18.04 5.27
C ALA A 229 -13.70 -19.43 5.82
N ASP A 230 -12.95 -20.46 5.48
CA ASP A 230 -13.25 -21.86 5.80
C ASP A 230 -12.65 -22.30 7.15
N ARG A 231 -11.48 -21.74 7.52
CA ARG A 231 -10.69 -22.15 8.69
C ARG A 231 -10.14 -20.95 9.45
N PRO A 232 -11.00 -20.12 10.07
CA PRO A 232 -10.52 -19.02 10.90
C PRO A 232 -9.74 -19.58 12.11
N ALA A 233 -8.50 -19.10 12.30
CA ALA A 233 -7.59 -19.60 13.32
C ALA A 233 -7.86 -19.04 14.72
N ASP A 234 -8.70 -18.00 14.85
CA ASP A 234 -8.97 -17.29 16.08
C ASP A 234 -10.46 -16.83 16.13
N PRO A 235 -11.11 -16.83 17.31
CA PRO A 235 -12.48 -16.33 17.46
C PRO A 235 -12.70 -14.91 16.94
N TYR A 236 -11.69 -14.04 17.06
CA TYR A 236 -11.76 -12.69 16.50
C TYR A 236 -11.79 -12.71 14.97
N VAL A 237 -10.99 -13.58 14.32
CA VAL A 237 -11.03 -13.76 12.86
C VAL A 237 -12.42 -14.22 12.42
N SER A 238 -13.00 -15.20 13.14
CA SER A 238 -14.37 -15.67 12.88
C SER A 238 -15.41 -14.56 13.01
N ALA A 239 -15.34 -13.77 14.09
CA ALA A 239 -16.25 -12.65 14.34
C ALA A 239 -16.10 -11.56 13.28
N LEU A 240 -14.87 -11.22 12.91
CA LEU A 240 -14.58 -10.23 11.87
C LEU A 240 -15.17 -10.66 10.52
N LEU A 241 -15.02 -11.92 10.15
CA LEU A 241 -15.55 -12.47 8.89
C LEU A 241 -17.09 -12.55 8.87
N ALA A 242 -17.74 -12.75 10.02
CA ALA A 242 -19.20 -12.73 10.11
C ALA A 242 -19.80 -11.38 9.72
N LEU A 243 -19.11 -10.26 9.98
CA LEU A 243 -19.54 -8.91 9.58
C LEU A 243 -19.61 -8.72 8.06
N ARG A 244 -18.89 -9.54 7.27
CA ARG A 244 -18.94 -9.49 5.81
C ARG A 244 -20.20 -10.14 5.23
N ARG A 245 -20.83 -11.07 5.97
CA ARG A 245 -21.96 -11.88 5.47
C ARG A 245 -23.32 -11.22 5.70
N GLY A 246 -23.39 -10.16 6.47
CA GLY A 246 -24.57 -9.33 6.72
C GLY A 246 -24.54 -8.06 5.89
#